data_0b7c8297e26918b00afcd4ccc8f8c9c0
#
_entry.id   0b7c8297e26918b00afcd4ccc8f8c9c0
#
_cell.length_a   1.000
_cell.length_b   1.000
_cell.length_c   1.000
_cell.angle_alpha   90.00
_cell.angle_beta   90.00
_cell.angle_gamma   90.00
#
_symmetry.space_group_name_H-M   'P 1'
#
loop_
_entity.id
_entity.type
_entity.pdbx_description
1 polymer ?
#
loop_
_entity_poly.entity_id
_entity_poly.type
_entity_poly.pdbx_seq_one_letter_code
_entity_poly.pdbx_strand_id
1 'polypeptide(L)'
;MGNRGFTLMETLVAMSILAISLVVILQLFSGGLKSSRLSDEYTRGIFHAREKMDEILLAGELTEGVISGEFDDGFRWSAEALHLDIKEAKDVKLPFRAFNINVNVMWDADGHEKHFAISAIKLVKPGKDNL
;
A
#
# COMPACT_ATOMS: atom_id res chain seq x y z
N MET A 1 55.89 -36.55 -15.47
CA MET A 1 54.76 -35.68 -15.19
C MET A 1 53.66 -35.97 -16.17
N GLY A 2 52.63 -36.63 -15.73
CA GLY A 2 51.51 -36.94 -16.57
C GLY A 2 50.63 -35.69 -16.78
N ASN A 3 50.52 -35.23 -18.00
CA ASN A 3 49.49 -34.28 -18.39
C ASN A 3 48.14 -34.97 -18.33
N ARG A 4 47.47 -34.84 -17.20
CA ARG A 4 46.11 -35.34 -17.05
C ARG A 4 45.18 -34.27 -17.64
N GLY A 5 44.69 -34.50 -18.85
CA GLY A 5 43.64 -33.70 -19.45
C GLY A 5 42.29 -34.01 -18.79
N PHE A 6 41.36 -33.07 -18.85
CA PHE A 6 40.01 -33.28 -18.39
C PHE A 6 39.32 -34.38 -19.23
N THR A 7 38.59 -35.23 -18.56
CA THR A 7 37.75 -36.21 -19.24
C THR A 7 36.51 -35.54 -19.79
N LEU A 8 35.92 -36.13 -20.83
CA LEU A 8 34.66 -35.64 -21.40
C LEU A 8 33.56 -35.60 -20.36
N MET A 9 33.51 -36.57 -19.44
CA MET A 9 32.56 -36.65 -18.35
C MET A 9 32.72 -35.48 -17.37
N GLU A 10 33.97 -35.15 -17.01
CA GLU A 10 34.23 -33.99 -16.12
C GLU A 10 33.75 -32.70 -16.74
N THR A 11 34.03 -32.47 -18.02
CA THR A 11 33.56 -31.30 -18.72
C THR A 11 32.03 -31.23 -18.78
N LEU A 12 31.38 -32.35 -19.01
CA LEU A 12 29.92 -32.42 -19.08
C LEU A 12 29.26 -32.14 -17.72
N VAL A 13 29.83 -32.70 -16.65
CA VAL A 13 29.39 -32.44 -15.28
C VAL A 13 29.58 -30.97 -14.90
N ALA A 14 30.75 -30.42 -15.24
CA ALA A 14 31.04 -28.99 -14.95
C ALA A 14 30.07 -28.06 -15.67
N MET A 15 29.77 -28.33 -16.95
CA MET A 15 28.82 -27.55 -17.72
C MET A 15 27.38 -27.67 -17.18
N SER A 16 27.02 -28.88 -16.70
CA SER A 16 25.72 -29.12 -16.11
C SER A 16 25.54 -28.32 -14.82
N ILE A 17 26.55 -28.31 -13.94
CA ILE A 17 26.54 -27.53 -12.71
C ILE A 17 26.47 -26.05 -13.00
N LEU A 18 27.25 -25.58 -13.98
CA LEU A 18 27.24 -24.18 -14.42
C LEU A 18 25.85 -23.76 -14.92
N ALA A 19 25.24 -24.59 -15.77
CA ALA A 19 23.92 -24.32 -16.31
C ALA A 19 22.85 -24.23 -15.22
N ILE A 20 22.85 -25.17 -14.29
CA ILE A 20 21.90 -25.18 -13.17
C ILE A 20 22.11 -23.95 -12.28
N SER A 21 23.38 -23.62 -11.97
CA SER A 21 23.72 -22.46 -11.16
C SER A 21 23.24 -21.16 -11.81
N LEU A 22 23.43 -21.03 -13.11
CA LEU A 22 23.01 -19.84 -13.86
C LEU A 22 21.49 -19.68 -13.83
N VAL A 23 20.74 -20.78 -14.02
CA VAL A 23 19.27 -20.74 -13.96
C VAL A 23 18.80 -20.31 -12.56
N VAL A 24 19.38 -20.86 -11.50
CA VAL A 24 19.04 -20.46 -10.13
C VAL A 24 19.32 -18.98 -9.86
N ILE A 25 20.49 -18.50 -10.30
CA ILE A 25 20.85 -17.07 -10.15
C ILE A 25 19.84 -16.18 -10.89
N LEU A 26 19.46 -16.53 -12.11
CA LEU A 26 18.48 -15.77 -12.86
C LEU A 26 17.10 -15.77 -12.21
N GLN A 27 16.70 -16.89 -11.62
CA GLN A 27 15.44 -16.98 -10.88
C GLN A 27 15.45 -16.09 -9.64
N LEU A 28 16.53 -16.11 -8.88
CA LEU A 28 16.69 -15.26 -7.69
C LEU A 28 16.69 -13.78 -8.07
N PHE A 29 17.37 -13.43 -9.14
CA PHE A 29 17.42 -12.06 -9.65
C PHE A 29 16.03 -11.57 -10.08
N SER A 30 15.32 -12.40 -10.84
CA SER A 30 13.94 -12.10 -11.26
C SER A 30 12.99 -11.92 -10.08
N GLY A 31 13.10 -12.79 -9.08
CA GLY A 31 12.32 -12.68 -7.85
C GLY A 31 12.63 -11.42 -7.07
N GLY A 32 13.90 -11.03 -7.01
CA GLY A 32 14.34 -9.78 -6.39
C GLY A 32 13.78 -8.54 -7.08
N LEU A 33 13.79 -8.51 -8.41
CA LEU A 33 13.21 -7.41 -9.19
C LEU A 33 11.69 -7.29 -8.94
N LYS A 34 10.99 -8.42 -8.92
CA LYS A 34 9.55 -8.44 -8.66
C LYS A 34 9.23 -7.92 -7.27
N SER A 35 9.99 -8.32 -6.27
CA SER A 35 9.85 -7.85 -4.89
C SER A 35 10.12 -6.35 -4.77
N SER A 36 11.14 -5.86 -5.46
CA SER A 36 11.48 -4.43 -5.49
C SER A 36 10.36 -3.60 -6.12
N ARG A 37 9.78 -4.07 -7.21
CA ARG A 37 8.65 -3.40 -7.87
C ARG A 37 7.43 -3.34 -6.94
N LEU A 38 7.12 -4.45 -6.29
CA LEU A 38 6.00 -4.52 -5.35
C LEU A 38 6.16 -3.55 -4.19
N SER A 39 7.38 -3.47 -3.64
CA SER A 39 7.73 -2.52 -2.58
C SER A 39 7.55 -1.07 -3.03
N ASP A 40 7.97 -0.74 -4.25
CA ASP A 40 7.82 0.60 -4.81
C ASP A 40 6.34 0.97 -4.99
N GLU A 41 5.53 0.05 -5.51
CA GLU A 41 4.10 0.26 -5.69
C GLU A 41 3.39 0.51 -4.34
N TYR A 42 3.67 -0.30 -3.33
CA TYR A 42 3.10 -0.09 -1.99
C TYR A 42 3.59 1.21 -1.35
N THR A 43 4.83 1.58 -1.56
CA THR A 43 5.37 2.85 -1.08
C THR A 43 4.60 4.04 -1.67
N ARG A 44 4.34 4.01 -2.97
CA ARG A 44 3.51 5.03 -3.64
C ARG A 44 2.09 5.04 -3.09
N GLY A 45 1.49 3.86 -2.91
CA GLY A 45 0.16 3.73 -2.32
C GLY A 45 0.08 4.35 -0.93
N ILE A 46 1.08 4.12 -0.10
CA ILE A 46 1.18 4.71 1.25
C ILE A 46 1.28 6.23 1.18
N PHE A 47 2.11 6.77 0.30
CA PHE A 47 2.24 8.22 0.11
C PHE A 47 0.93 8.84 -0.33
N HIS A 48 0.26 8.26 -1.30
CA HIS A 48 -1.04 8.73 -1.76
C HIS A 48 -2.10 8.69 -0.66
N ALA A 49 -2.13 7.61 0.11
CA ALA A 49 -3.06 7.46 1.22
C ALA A 49 -2.84 8.53 2.29
N ARG A 50 -1.57 8.77 2.65
CA ARG A 50 -1.22 9.81 3.63
C ARG A 50 -1.56 11.20 3.13
N GLU A 51 -1.18 11.51 1.90
CA GLU A 51 -1.49 12.80 1.26
C GLU A 51 -2.99 13.08 1.30
N LYS A 52 -3.79 12.10 0.90
CA LYS A 52 -5.24 12.23 0.90
C LYS A 52 -5.82 12.34 2.32
N MET A 53 -5.29 11.56 3.26
CA MET A 53 -5.70 11.65 4.66
C MET A 53 -5.40 13.03 5.24
N ASP A 54 -4.20 13.55 5.00
CA ASP A 54 -3.81 14.88 5.47
C ASP A 54 -4.71 15.96 4.87
N GLU A 55 -5.02 15.87 3.59
CA GLU A 55 -5.94 16.78 2.91
C GLU A 55 -7.33 16.78 3.57
N ILE A 56 -7.85 15.60 3.89
CA ILE A 56 -9.15 15.44 4.53
C ILE A 56 -9.13 15.96 5.97
N LEU A 57 -8.07 15.64 6.72
CA LEU A 57 -7.93 16.07 8.11
C LEU A 57 -7.78 17.59 8.24
N LEU A 58 -7.18 18.24 7.24
CA LEU A 58 -7.02 19.69 7.20
C LEU A 58 -8.24 20.42 6.64
N ALA A 59 -9.15 19.70 6.02
CA ALA A 59 -10.41 20.27 5.55
C ALA A 59 -11.24 20.75 6.76
N GLY A 60 -11.76 21.95 6.67
CA GLY A 60 -12.49 22.58 7.77
C GLY A 60 -13.85 21.95 8.06
N GLU A 61 -14.45 21.34 7.07
CA GLU A 61 -15.76 20.71 7.18
C GLU A 61 -15.68 19.23 6.82
N LEU A 62 -16.21 18.41 7.71
CA LEU A 62 -16.35 16.98 7.50
C LEU A 62 -17.83 16.62 7.51
N THR A 63 -18.28 16.02 6.43
CA THR A 63 -19.63 15.47 6.32
C THR A 63 -19.53 13.96 6.13
N GLU A 64 -20.51 13.24 6.66
CA GLU A 64 -20.62 11.81 6.39
C GLU A 64 -20.78 11.56 4.90
N GLY A 65 -20.13 10.53 4.42
CA GLY A 65 -20.25 10.10 3.04
C GLY A 65 -18.98 9.49 2.49
N VAL A 66 -19.05 9.17 1.22
CA VAL A 66 -17.94 8.57 0.47
C VAL A 66 -17.60 9.51 -0.69
N ILE A 67 -16.32 9.84 -0.79
CA ILE A 67 -15.77 10.56 -1.94
C ILE A 67 -14.70 9.70 -2.58
N SER A 68 -14.51 9.84 -3.88
CA SER A 68 -13.52 9.06 -4.62
C SER A 68 -12.93 9.88 -5.75
N GLY A 69 -11.79 9.43 -6.24
CA GLY A 69 -11.11 10.09 -7.33
C GLY A 69 -9.93 9.29 -7.84
N GLU A 70 -9.18 9.89 -8.73
CA GLU A 70 -7.98 9.29 -9.30
C GLU A 70 -6.80 10.24 -9.15
N PHE A 71 -5.61 9.66 -9.01
CA PHE A 71 -4.35 10.38 -9.11
C PHE A 71 -3.84 10.34 -10.56
N ASP A 72 -2.91 11.23 -10.89
CA ASP A 72 -2.36 11.35 -12.24
C ASP A 72 -1.58 10.11 -12.71
N ASP A 73 -1.13 9.28 -11.78
CA ASP A 73 -0.31 8.08 -12.04
C ASP A 73 -1.12 6.78 -12.17
N GLY A 74 -2.45 6.87 -12.27
CA GLY A 74 -3.32 5.70 -12.39
C GLY A 74 -3.77 5.09 -11.08
N PHE A 75 -3.27 5.58 -9.94
CA PHE A 75 -3.79 5.19 -8.63
C PHE A 75 -5.17 5.81 -8.42
N ARG A 76 -6.06 5.05 -7.81
CA ARG A 76 -7.41 5.48 -7.47
C ARG A 76 -7.54 5.55 -5.95
N TRP A 77 -8.42 6.38 -5.48
CA TRP A 77 -8.67 6.50 -4.05
C TRP A 77 -10.17 6.61 -3.75
N SER A 78 -10.54 6.13 -2.59
CA SER A 78 -11.84 6.41 -2.00
C SER A 78 -11.66 6.76 -0.53
N ALA A 79 -12.43 7.69 -0.06
CA ALA A 79 -12.42 8.10 1.33
C ALA A 79 -13.83 8.07 1.87
N GLU A 80 -13.99 7.49 3.03
CA GLU A 80 -15.26 7.39 3.73
C GLU A 80 -15.13 8.03 5.11
N ALA A 81 -16.05 8.90 5.43
CA ALA A 81 -16.16 9.51 6.75
C ALA A 81 -17.46 9.06 7.41
N LEU A 82 -17.34 8.44 8.56
CA LEU A 82 -18.46 7.96 9.35
C LEU A 82 -18.46 8.62 10.74
N HIS A 83 -19.62 9.09 11.15
CA HIS A 83 -19.79 9.61 12.48
C HIS A 83 -19.68 8.46 13.50
N LEU A 84 -18.82 8.63 14.49
CA LEU A 84 -18.69 7.67 15.58
C LEU A 84 -19.65 8.04 16.71
N ASP A 85 -20.55 7.13 16.96
CA ASP A 85 -21.44 7.26 18.10
C ASP A 85 -20.79 6.59 19.32
N ILE A 86 -20.31 7.39 20.25
CA ILE A 86 -19.67 6.90 21.46
C ILE A 86 -20.78 6.49 22.44
N LYS A 87 -21.15 5.22 22.40
CA LYS A 87 -22.25 4.66 23.20
C LYS A 87 -22.05 4.79 24.72
N GLU A 88 -20.82 4.88 25.17
CA GLU A 88 -20.49 5.03 26.59
C GLU A 88 -20.74 6.43 27.13
N ALA A 89 -20.96 7.40 26.25
CA ALA A 89 -21.14 8.80 26.63
C ALA A 89 -22.58 9.29 26.52
N LYS A 90 -23.56 8.38 26.64
CA LYS A 90 -24.98 8.75 26.53
C LYS A 90 -25.44 9.79 27.52
N ASP A 91 -24.76 9.87 28.66
CA ASP A 91 -25.10 10.82 29.74
C ASP A 91 -24.15 12.04 29.78
N VAL A 92 -23.12 12.06 28.91
CA VAL A 92 -22.16 13.16 28.88
C VAL A 92 -22.25 13.81 27.49
N LYS A 93 -22.65 15.08 27.46
CA LYS A 93 -22.55 15.89 26.25
C LYS A 93 -21.07 16.16 25.99
N LEU A 94 -20.48 15.38 25.08
CA LEU A 94 -19.13 15.62 24.65
C LEU A 94 -19.07 16.92 23.83
N PRO A 95 -18.07 17.78 24.08
CA PRO A 95 -17.93 19.05 23.37
C PRO A 95 -17.41 18.89 21.95
N PHE A 96 -17.38 17.67 21.41
CA PHE A 96 -16.85 17.39 20.09
C PHE A 96 -17.59 16.20 19.46
N ARG A 97 -17.55 16.16 18.14
CA ARG A 97 -17.98 15.01 17.32
C ARG A 97 -16.76 14.24 16.86
N ALA A 98 -16.85 12.92 16.86
CA ALA A 98 -15.79 12.05 16.36
C ALA A 98 -16.21 11.47 15.02
N PHE A 99 -15.32 11.54 14.07
CA PHE A 99 -15.47 10.91 12.76
C PHE A 99 -14.38 9.87 12.55
N ASN A 100 -14.75 8.71 12.07
CA ASN A 100 -13.81 7.73 11.57
C ASN A 100 -13.63 7.95 10.07
N ILE A 101 -12.41 8.20 9.65
CA ILE A 101 -12.08 8.45 8.25
C ILE A 101 -11.27 7.27 7.75
N ASN A 102 -11.74 6.62 6.71
CA ASN A 102 -11.02 5.55 6.03
C ASN A 102 -10.62 6.03 4.64
N VAL A 103 -9.34 5.97 4.34
CA VAL A 103 -8.83 6.25 3.00
C VAL A 103 -8.29 4.95 2.43
N ASN A 104 -8.81 4.56 1.29
CA ASN A 104 -8.38 3.38 0.56
C ASN A 104 -7.79 3.81 -0.78
N VAL A 105 -6.57 3.38 -1.06
CA VAL A 105 -5.87 3.60 -2.32
C VAL A 105 -5.79 2.28 -3.06
N MET A 106 -6.13 2.30 -4.34
CA MET A 106 -6.20 1.10 -5.19
C MET A 106 -5.39 1.32 -6.46
N TRP A 107 -4.75 0.28 -6.92
CA TRP A 107 -4.02 0.28 -8.19
C TRP A 107 -4.03 -1.12 -8.81
N ASP A 108 -3.83 -1.19 -10.10
CA ASP A 108 -3.75 -2.45 -10.82
C ASP A 108 -2.28 -2.83 -11.03
N ALA A 109 -1.92 -4.05 -10.68
CA ALA A 109 -0.59 -4.60 -10.87
C ALA A 109 -0.71 -6.06 -11.31
N ASP A 110 -0.05 -6.41 -12.42
CA ASP A 110 -0.02 -7.78 -12.95
C ASP A 110 -1.41 -8.42 -13.12
N GLY A 111 -2.40 -7.62 -13.54
CA GLY A 111 -3.78 -8.08 -13.74
C GLY A 111 -4.58 -8.24 -12.44
N HIS A 112 -4.02 -7.86 -11.31
CA HIS A 112 -4.67 -7.89 -10.01
C HIS A 112 -4.82 -6.50 -9.43
N GLU A 113 -5.96 -6.23 -8.80
CA GLU A 113 -6.16 -5.01 -8.04
C GLU A 113 -5.49 -5.14 -6.69
N LYS A 114 -4.62 -4.18 -6.40
CA LYS A 114 -3.98 -4.04 -5.10
C LYS A 114 -4.56 -2.84 -4.38
N HIS A 115 -4.53 -2.89 -3.06
CA HIS A 115 -5.05 -1.79 -2.26
C HIS A 115 -4.24 -1.60 -0.98
N PHE A 116 -4.30 -0.39 -0.46
CA PHE A 116 -3.78 -0.02 0.84
C PHE A 116 -4.76 0.94 1.49
N ALA A 117 -5.11 0.68 2.74
CA ALA A 117 -6.07 1.49 3.47
C ALA A 117 -5.48 1.97 4.79
N ILE A 118 -5.79 3.21 5.13
CA ILE A 118 -5.49 3.78 6.44
C ILE A 118 -6.77 4.38 7.03
N SER A 119 -6.83 4.41 8.34
CA SER A 119 -7.94 5.02 9.03
C SER A 119 -7.44 5.97 10.12
N ALA A 120 -8.22 7.00 10.38
CA ALA A 120 -7.95 7.97 11.42
C ALA A 120 -9.25 8.41 12.07
N ILE A 121 -9.15 8.86 13.30
CA ILE A 121 -10.29 9.45 14.03
C ILE A 121 -10.04 10.94 14.10
N LYS A 122 -10.98 11.73 13.60
CA LYS A 122 -10.93 13.18 13.71
C LYS A 122 -11.98 13.66 14.71
N LEU A 123 -11.53 14.48 15.64
CA LEU A 123 -12.41 15.16 16.59
C LEU A 123 -12.73 16.55 16.05
N VAL A 124 -13.99 16.82 15.84
CA VAL A 124 -14.48 18.10 15.33
C VAL A 124 -15.34 18.75 16.40
N LYS A 125 -15.05 19.99 16.73
CA LYS A 125 -15.93 20.75 17.60
C LYS A 125 -17.24 20.97 16.86
N PRO A 126 -18.39 20.77 17.52
CA PRO A 126 -19.66 21.12 16.91
C PRO A 126 -19.57 22.60 16.51
N GLY A 127 -19.85 22.88 15.26
CA GLY A 127 -19.85 24.24 14.76
C GLY A 127 -20.73 25.09 15.68
N LYS A 128 -20.27 26.28 15.97
CA LYS A 128 -21.14 27.28 16.54
C LYS A 128 -22.17 27.63 15.47
N ASP A 129 -23.15 26.78 15.27
CA ASP A 129 -24.39 27.20 14.67
C ASP A 129 -25.05 28.12 15.66
N ASN A 130 -24.60 29.31 15.59
CA ASN A 130 -25.10 30.39 16.36
C ASN A 130 -26.38 30.84 15.84
N LEU A 131 -27.31 30.78 16.67
CA LEU A 131 -28.35 31.76 16.61
C LEU A 131 -29.26 31.61 15.43
#